data_0b0ad9045429bde2b805f81da0aaa376
#
_entry.id   0b0ad9045429bde2b805f81da0aaa376
#
_cell.length_a   1.000
_cell.length_b   1.000
_cell.length_c   1.000
_cell.angle_alpha   90.00
_cell.angle_beta   90.00
_cell.angle_gamma   90.00
#
_symmetry.space_group_name_H-M   'P 1'
#
loop_
_entity.id
_entity.type
_entity.pdbx_description
1 polymer ?
#
loop_
_entity_poly.entity_id
_entity_poly.type
_entity_poly.pdbx_seq_one_letter_code
_entity_poly.pdbx_strand_id
1 'polypeptide(L)'
;MSNMFTAEKLRYAFELLKSDIPFAIWETFYVTVIATVFAFILGLPLGVILVCGDKGGILPLPRWLMKTINMIVNLLRSVPFIILIVVVFPLTRLIVGTTIGSAASIVPLVIAAFPFVARLVEGSLREVNPNIIEAALSMGATPFQIITKVMIPESVPSLISNAAIAITT
;
A
#
# COMPACT_ATOMS: atom_id res chain seq x y z
N MET A 1 28.29 39.37 -10.67
CA MET A 1 27.00 38.69 -10.58
C MET A 1 26.23 38.88 -11.87
N SER A 2 26.82 38.59 -13.02
CA SER A 2 26.16 38.69 -14.32
C SER A 2 26.23 37.35 -15.00
N ASN A 3 25.19 37.01 -15.70
CA ASN A 3 24.99 35.83 -16.57
C ASN A 3 24.49 34.54 -15.94
N MET A 4 23.53 34.62 -15.00
CA MET A 4 22.74 33.44 -14.58
C MET A 4 21.75 33.01 -15.68
N PHE A 5 21.41 33.86 -16.64
CA PHE A 5 20.51 33.61 -17.76
C PHE A 5 21.17 33.91 -19.11
N THR A 6 22.21 33.16 -19.46
CA THR A 6 22.73 33.21 -20.84
C THR A 6 21.79 32.41 -21.75
N ALA A 7 21.52 32.89 -22.96
CA ALA A 7 20.63 32.20 -23.92
C ALA A 7 21.01 30.74 -24.18
N GLU A 8 22.29 30.40 -24.06
CA GLU A 8 22.80 29.02 -24.13
C GLU A 8 22.31 28.17 -22.96
N LYS A 9 22.31 28.69 -21.72
CA LYS A 9 21.79 27.96 -20.55
C LYS A 9 20.30 27.76 -20.61
N LEU A 10 19.56 28.72 -21.15
CA LEU A 10 18.14 28.58 -21.39
C LEU A 10 17.83 27.52 -22.46
N ARG A 11 18.58 27.50 -23.57
CA ARG A 11 18.47 26.45 -24.59
C ARG A 11 18.79 25.07 -24.03
N TYR A 12 19.88 24.94 -23.29
CA TYR A 12 20.25 23.68 -22.64
C TYR A 12 19.19 23.21 -21.61
N ALA A 13 18.66 24.14 -20.81
CA ALA A 13 17.55 23.84 -19.91
C ALA A 13 16.28 23.39 -20.66
N PHE A 14 15.97 24.04 -21.81
CA PHE A 14 14.84 23.65 -22.64
C PHE A 14 15.03 22.27 -23.31
N GLU A 15 16.24 21.92 -23.71
CA GLU A 15 16.55 20.58 -24.23
C GLU A 15 16.44 19.50 -23.17
N LEU A 16 16.98 19.73 -21.97
CA LEU A 16 16.81 18.85 -20.81
C LEU A 16 15.33 18.68 -20.44
N LEU A 17 14.57 19.77 -20.44
CA LEU A 17 13.13 19.74 -20.17
C LEU A 17 12.38 18.87 -21.19
N LYS A 18 12.78 18.87 -22.46
CA LYS A 18 12.12 18.08 -23.52
C LYS A 18 12.48 16.59 -23.48
N SER A 19 13.72 16.24 -23.09
CA SER A 19 14.19 14.84 -23.08
C SER A 19 13.93 14.14 -21.76
N ASP A 20 14.23 14.80 -20.63
CA ASP A 20 14.29 14.13 -19.33
C ASP A 20 12.96 14.17 -18.59
N ILE A 21 12.14 15.22 -18.78
CA ILE A 21 10.84 15.30 -18.10
C ILE A 21 9.86 14.20 -18.54
N PRO A 22 9.64 13.91 -19.83
CA PRO A 22 8.73 12.85 -20.22
C PRO A 22 9.17 11.49 -19.68
N PHE A 23 10.48 11.24 -19.64
CA PHE A 23 11.04 10.02 -19.08
C PHE A 23 10.83 9.95 -17.55
N ALA A 24 11.11 11.02 -16.82
CA ALA A 24 10.91 11.11 -15.38
C ALA A 24 9.42 10.97 -14.98
N ILE A 25 8.50 11.53 -15.77
CA ILE A 25 7.06 11.34 -15.59
C ILE A 25 6.68 9.87 -15.75
N TRP A 26 7.20 9.22 -16.81
CA TRP A 26 6.96 7.80 -17.02
C TRP A 26 7.51 6.93 -15.90
N GLU A 27 8.74 7.21 -15.45
CA GLU A 27 9.33 6.52 -14.30
C GLU A 27 8.50 6.67 -13.03
N THR A 28 8.09 7.89 -12.70
CA THR A 28 7.23 8.15 -11.56
C THR A 28 5.91 7.40 -11.67
N PHE A 29 5.29 7.44 -12.84
CA PHE A 29 4.01 6.78 -13.08
C PHE A 29 4.10 5.26 -12.88
N TYR A 30 5.04 4.59 -13.55
CA TYR A 30 5.13 3.14 -13.44
C TYR A 30 5.56 2.68 -12.04
N VAL A 31 6.49 3.41 -11.38
CA VAL A 31 6.92 3.09 -10.00
C VAL A 31 5.74 3.22 -9.04
N THR A 32 4.97 4.30 -9.13
CA THR A 32 3.80 4.51 -8.28
C THR A 32 2.74 3.43 -8.49
N VAL A 33 2.39 3.14 -9.75
CA VAL A 33 1.38 2.12 -10.06
C VAL A 33 1.82 0.75 -9.57
N ILE A 34 3.05 0.34 -9.88
CA ILE A 34 3.56 -0.98 -9.46
C ILE A 34 3.63 -1.07 -7.94
N ALA A 35 4.18 -0.05 -7.27
CA ALA A 35 4.28 -0.05 -5.80
C ALA A 35 2.88 -0.12 -5.16
N THR A 36 1.90 0.61 -5.67
CA THR A 36 0.52 0.58 -5.17
C THR A 36 -0.13 -0.78 -5.38
N VAL A 37 0.01 -1.38 -6.56
CA VAL A 37 -0.54 -2.72 -6.84
C VAL A 37 0.02 -3.76 -5.86
N PHE A 38 1.34 -3.79 -5.67
CA PHE A 38 1.96 -4.71 -4.71
C PHE A 38 1.57 -4.40 -3.26
N ALA A 39 1.44 -3.11 -2.90
CA ALA A 39 0.95 -2.72 -1.58
C ALA A 39 -0.49 -3.21 -1.33
N PHE A 40 -1.37 -3.20 -2.35
CA PHE A 40 -2.71 -3.77 -2.26
C PHE A 40 -2.71 -5.30 -2.21
N ILE A 41 -1.88 -5.97 -3.01
CA ILE A 41 -1.75 -7.43 -2.97
C ILE A 41 -1.36 -7.93 -1.58
N LEU A 42 -0.48 -7.21 -0.88
CA LEU A 42 -0.06 -7.54 0.49
C LEU A 42 -1.00 -6.96 1.55
N GLY A 43 -1.48 -5.76 1.35
CA GLY A 43 -2.30 -5.01 2.30
C GLY A 43 -3.72 -5.57 2.43
N LEU A 44 -4.34 -6.02 1.33
CA LEU A 44 -5.70 -6.54 1.35
C LEU A 44 -5.83 -7.79 2.24
N PRO A 45 -5.03 -8.87 2.06
CA PRO A 45 -5.12 -10.03 2.94
C PRO A 45 -4.78 -9.68 4.39
N LEU A 46 -3.84 -8.77 4.62
CA LEU A 46 -3.51 -8.31 5.97
C LEU A 46 -4.66 -7.53 6.61
N GLY A 47 -5.34 -6.66 5.86
CA GLY A 47 -6.53 -5.93 6.32
C GLY A 47 -7.68 -6.87 6.66
N VAL A 48 -7.90 -7.91 5.82
CA VAL A 48 -8.88 -8.97 6.12
C VAL A 48 -8.54 -9.69 7.42
N ILE A 49 -7.27 -10.06 7.64
CA ILE A 49 -6.81 -10.70 8.87
C ILE A 49 -7.06 -9.78 10.09
N LEU A 50 -6.81 -8.48 9.96
CA LEU A 50 -7.03 -7.52 11.05
C LEU A 50 -8.50 -7.43 11.47
N VAL A 51 -9.44 -7.56 10.53
CA VAL A 51 -10.88 -7.53 10.84
C VAL A 51 -11.38 -8.89 11.32
N CYS A 52 -11.13 -9.93 10.52
CA CYS A 52 -11.69 -11.25 10.77
C CYS A 52 -11.04 -11.95 11.97
N GLY A 53 -9.77 -11.64 12.24
CA GLY A 53 -9.00 -12.22 13.35
C GLY A 53 -9.21 -11.54 14.69
N ASP A 54 -9.87 -10.38 14.72
CA ASP A 54 -10.12 -9.63 15.97
C ASP A 54 -11.15 -10.33 16.87
N LYS A 55 -11.25 -9.87 18.13
CA LYS A 55 -12.27 -10.36 19.05
C LYS A 55 -13.65 -10.03 18.52
N GLY A 56 -14.45 -11.05 18.29
CA GLY A 56 -15.78 -10.88 17.69
C GLY A 56 -15.79 -10.90 16.17
N GLY A 57 -14.64 -11.08 15.51
CA GLY A 57 -14.55 -11.36 14.08
C GLY A 57 -15.01 -12.77 13.74
N ILE A 58 -15.22 -13.05 12.46
CA ILE A 58 -15.73 -14.34 11.97
C ILE A 58 -14.71 -15.48 12.02
N LEU A 59 -13.42 -15.18 12.24
CA LEU A 59 -12.33 -16.15 12.38
C LEU A 59 -11.35 -15.72 13.50
N PRO A 60 -11.78 -15.70 14.77
CA PRO A 60 -10.99 -15.11 15.85
C PRO A 60 -9.64 -15.81 16.02
N LEU A 61 -8.56 -15.04 15.90
CA LEU A 61 -7.20 -15.52 16.07
C LEU A 61 -6.75 -15.37 17.55
N PRO A 62 -5.72 -16.13 17.97
CA PRO A 62 -5.15 -15.99 19.31
C PRO A 62 -4.73 -14.53 19.60
N ARG A 63 -5.04 -14.05 20.79
CA ARG A 63 -4.78 -12.64 21.21
C ARG A 63 -3.33 -12.21 21.02
N TRP A 64 -2.38 -13.10 21.29
CA TRP A 64 -0.95 -12.81 21.14
C TRP A 64 -0.59 -12.55 19.69
N LEU A 65 -1.14 -13.34 18.75
CA LEU A 65 -0.90 -13.20 17.31
C LEU A 65 -1.46 -11.87 16.79
N MET A 66 -2.71 -11.55 17.13
CA MET A 66 -3.33 -10.28 16.76
C MET A 66 -2.57 -9.08 17.33
N LYS A 67 -2.10 -9.18 18.59
CA LYS A 67 -1.28 -8.14 19.20
C LYS A 67 0.04 -7.94 18.45
N THR A 68 0.70 -9.02 18.06
CA THR A 68 1.95 -8.97 17.30
C THR A 68 1.75 -8.38 15.93
N ILE A 69 0.72 -8.81 15.17
CA ILE A 69 0.41 -8.26 13.85
C ILE A 69 0.11 -6.76 13.95
N ASN A 70 -0.75 -6.35 14.89
CA ASN A 70 -1.06 -4.93 15.11
C ASN A 70 0.18 -4.12 15.51
N MET A 71 1.07 -4.67 16.33
CA MET A 71 2.31 -4.03 16.72
C MET A 71 3.24 -3.82 15.52
N ILE A 72 3.42 -4.84 14.67
CA ILE A 72 4.24 -4.75 13.45
C ILE A 72 3.67 -3.71 12.48
N VAL A 73 2.37 -3.76 12.20
CA VAL A 73 1.70 -2.80 11.31
C VAL A 73 1.86 -1.37 11.83
N ASN A 74 1.68 -1.14 13.12
CA ASN A 74 1.82 0.18 13.71
C ASN A 74 3.29 0.64 13.72
N LEU A 75 4.24 -0.25 14.00
CA LEU A 75 5.67 0.06 13.97
C LEU A 75 6.12 0.51 12.58
N LEU A 76 5.78 -0.25 11.54
CA LEU A 76 6.14 0.08 10.15
C LEU A 76 5.56 1.44 9.72
N ARG A 77 4.36 1.80 10.19
CA ARG A 77 3.74 3.10 9.91
C ARG A 77 4.32 4.25 10.73
N SER A 78 4.95 3.97 11.86
CA SER A 78 5.55 4.99 12.74
C SER A 78 6.99 5.34 12.34
N VAL A 79 7.65 4.49 11.56
CA VAL A 79 9.05 4.72 11.14
C VAL A 79 9.07 5.76 10.02
N PRO A 80 9.88 6.83 10.13
CA PRO A 80 10.08 7.77 9.04
C PRO A 80 10.59 7.03 7.78
N PHE A 81 10.03 7.37 6.61
CA PHE A 81 10.33 6.68 5.36
C PHE A 81 11.84 6.63 5.03
N ILE A 82 12.58 7.71 5.34
CA ILE A 82 14.05 7.77 5.13
C ILE A 82 14.78 6.68 5.93
N ILE A 83 14.36 6.43 7.16
CA ILE A 83 14.95 5.36 7.99
C ILE A 83 14.56 3.99 7.42
N LEU A 84 13.31 3.83 7.01
CA LEU A 84 12.82 2.59 6.42
C LEU A 84 13.59 2.20 5.16
N ILE A 85 13.87 3.15 4.26
CA ILE A 85 14.67 2.91 3.05
C ILE A 85 16.02 2.29 3.42
N VAL A 86 16.74 2.88 4.37
CA VAL A 86 18.08 2.42 4.78
C VAL A 86 18.01 1.00 5.36
N VAL A 87 17.02 0.73 6.20
CA VAL A 87 16.83 -0.59 6.82
C VAL A 87 16.48 -1.65 5.77
N VAL A 88 15.77 -1.26 4.71
CA VAL A 88 15.30 -2.16 3.64
C VAL A 88 16.34 -2.34 2.52
N PHE A 89 17.42 -1.57 2.47
CA PHE A 89 18.47 -1.69 1.44
C PHE A 89 19.00 -3.12 1.27
N PRO A 90 19.33 -3.90 2.32
CA PRO A 90 19.78 -5.28 2.15
C PRO A 90 18.74 -6.14 1.44
N LEU A 91 17.46 -5.99 1.79
CA LEU A 91 16.36 -6.71 1.16
C LEU A 91 16.14 -6.26 -0.29
N THR A 92 16.20 -4.96 -0.56
CA THR A 92 16.12 -4.41 -1.92
C THR A 92 17.22 -4.99 -2.82
N ARG A 93 18.45 -5.03 -2.31
CA ARG A 93 19.59 -5.60 -3.05
C ARG A 93 19.42 -7.09 -3.31
N LEU A 94 18.81 -7.84 -2.37
CA LEU A 94 18.54 -9.26 -2.54
C LEU A 94 17.48 -9.53 -3.64
N ILE A 95 16.44 -8.66 -3.73
CA ILE A 95 15.32 -8.85 -4.66
C ILE A 95 15.66 -8.30 -6.06
N VAL A 96 16.23 -7.09 -6.12
CA VAL A 96 16.43 -6.34 -7.37
C VAL A 96 17.89 -6.41 -7.87
N GLY A 97 18.84 -6.84 -7.01
CA GLY A 97 20.28 -6.87 -7.31
C GLY A 97 21.00 -5.53 -7.13
N THR A 98 20.27 -4.42 -7.00
CA THR A 98 20.80 -3.06 -6.80
C THR A 98 19.99 -2.31 -5.74
N THR A 99 20.57 -1.25 -5.18
CA THR A 99 19.88 -0.32 -4.27
C THR A 99 19.64 1.05 -4.90
N ILE A 100 20.05 1.23 -6.16
CA ILE A 100 19.99 2.51 -6.87
C ILE A 100 19.12 2.33 -8.12
N GLY A 101 18.32 3.36 -8.43
CA GLY A 101 17.44 3.42 -9.59
C GLY A 101 15.97 3.22 -9.26
N SER A 102 15.12 3.56 -10.24
CA SER A 102 13.67 3.59 -10.08
C SER A 102 13.07 2.22 -9.73
N ALA A 103 13.60 1.13 -10.32
CA ALA A 103 13.16 -0.21 -10.00
C ALA A 103 13.50 -0.62 -8.54
N ALA A 104 14.66 -0.18 -8.03
CA ALA A 104 15.06 -0.45 -6.65
C ALA A 104 14.17 0.28 -5.63
N SER A 105 13.63 1.46 -5.98
CA SER A 105 12.76 2.24 -5.10
C SER A 105 11.38 1.59 -4.88
N ILE A 106 10.95 0.68 -5.74
CA ILE A 106 9.67 -0.02 -5.61
C ILE A 106 9.62 -0.83 -4.30
N VAL A 107 10.70 -1.54 -3.95
CA VAL A 107 10.71 -2.41 -2.76
C VAL A 107 10.46 -1.64 -1.46
N PRO A 108 11.21 -0.57 -1.13
CA PRO A 108 10.93 0.20 0.07
C PRO A 108 9.58 0.93 0.03
N LEU A 109 9.12 1.37 -1.14
CA LEU A 109 7.79 1.96 -1.29
C LEU A 109 6.68 0.95 -0.96
N VAL A 110 6.77 -0.28 -1.46
CA VAL A 110 5.82 -1.34 -1.13
C VAL A 110 5.82 -1.63 0.38
N ILE A 111 7.00 -1.75 0.99
CA ILE A 111 7.12 -2.04 2.43
C ILE A 111 6.57 -0.91 3.30
N ALA A 112 6.69 0.34 2.87
CA ALA A 112 6.10 1.48 3.55
C ALA A 112 4.57 1.53 3.36
N ALA A 113 4.10 1.24 2.15
CA ALA A 113 2.71 1.44 1.78
C ALA A 113 1.78 0.30 2.23
N PHE A 114 2.23 -0.99 2.21
CA PHE A 114 1.32 -2.10 2.50
C PHE A 114 0.69 -2.07 3.91
N PRO A 115 1.35 -1.62 5.00
CA PRO A 115 0.71 -1.52 6.30
C PRO A 115 -0.32 -0.38 6.35
N PHE A 116 -0.09 0.68 5.57
CA PHE A 116 -1.06 1.76 5.40
C PHE A 116 -2.30 1.25 4.64
N VAL A 117 -2.10 0.57 3.52
CA VAL A 117 -3.18 -0.06 2.75
C VAL A 117 -3.96 -1.07 3.60
N ALA A 118 -3.27 -1.89 4.41
CA ALA A 118 -3.93 -2.83 5.31
C ALA A 118 -4.91 -2.14 6.29
N ARG A 119 -4.55 -0.96 6.80
CA ARG A 119 -5.45 -0.16 7.66
C ARG A 119 -6.61 0.48 6.90
N LEU A 120 -6.39 0.90 5.65
CA LEU A 120 -7.48 1.38 4.80
C LEU A 120 -8.48 0.25 4.50
N VAL A 121 -7.98 -0.93 4.15
CA VAL A 121 -8.80 -2.12 3.93
C VAL A 121 -9.55 -2.54 5.20
N GLU A 122 -8.87 -2.52 6.35
CA GLU A 122 -9.51 -2.77 7.65
C GLU A 122 -10.68 -1.80 7.88
N GLY A 123 -10.47 -0.50 7.63
CA GLY A 123 -11.51 0.53 7.73
C GLY A 123 -12.72 0.20 6.85
N SER A 124 -12.47 -0.06 5.56
CA SER A 124 -13.52 -0.41 4.58
C SER A 124 -14.33 -1.65 4.99
N LEU A 125 -13.65 -2.69 5.45
CA LEU A 125 -14.33 -3.93 5.86
C LEU A 125 -15.13 -3.78 7.16
N ARG A 126 -14.75 -2.87 8.05
CA ARG A 126 -15.50 -2.56 9.27
C ARG A 126 -16.77 -1.73 9.00
N GLU A 127 -16.90 -1.10 7.83
CA GLU A 127 -18.10 -0.39 7.41
C GLU A 127 -19.23 -1.35 6.98
N VAL A 128 -18.92 -2.61 6.66
CA VAL A 128 -19.92 -3.62 6.27
C VAL A 128 -20.88 -3.86 7.43
N ASN A 129 -22.19 -3.81 7.12
CA ASN A 129 -23.24 -3.94 8.13
C ASN A 129 -23.16 -5.33 8.82
N PRO A 130 -23.00 -5.38 10.16
CA PRO A 130 -22.93 -6.64 10.90
C PRO A 130 -24.13 -7.57 10.69
N ASN A 131 -25.33 -7.02 10.45
CA ASN A 131 -26.54 -7.81 10.22
C ASN A 131 -26.44 -8.66 8.95
N ILE A 132 -25.73 -8.17 7.91
CA ILE A 132 -25.52 -8.94 6.68
C ILE A 132 -24.60 -10.14 6.95
N ILE A 133 -23.59 -9.93 7.79
CA ILE A 133 -22.66 -10.98 8.21
C ILE A 133 -23.40 -12.02 9.05
N GLU A 134 -24.23 -11.60 10.02
CA GLU A 134 -25.04 -12.49 10.85
C GLU A 134 -26.06 -13.29 10.03
N ALA A 135 -26.71 -12.65 9.04
CA ALA A 135 -27.61 -13.33 8.13
C ALA A 135 -26.88 -14.41 7.31
N ALA A 136 -25.69 -14.12 6.80
CA ALA A 136 -24.87 -15.09 6.07
C ALA A 136 -24.44 -16.26 6.95
N LEU A 137 -24.05 -15.99 8.21
CA LEU A 137 -23.73 -17.02 9.22
C LEU A 137 -24.94 -17.91 9.50
N SER A 138 -26.13 -17.31 9.66
CA SER A 138 -27.38 -18.04 9.92
C SER A 138 -27.79 -18.94 8.75
N MET A 139 -27.41 -18.59 7.53
CA MET A 139 -27.59 -19.43 6.33
C MET A 139 -26.51 -20.52 6.19
N GLY A 140 -25.59 -20.66 7.13
CA GLY A 140 -24.54 -21.67 7.12
C GLY A 140 -23.34 -21.34 6.22
N ALA A 141 -23.14 -20.08 5.86
CA ALA A 141 -21.97 -19.67 5.07
C ALA A 141 -20.67 -19.86 5.88
N THR A 142 -19.65 -20.41 5.20
CA THR A 142 -18.31 -20.54 5.82
C THR A 142 -17.63 -19.18 5.94
N PRO A 143 -16.68 -19.00 6.88
CA PRO A 143 -15.92 -17.74 7.03
C PRO A 143 -15.31 -17.25 5.72
N PHE A 144 -14.73 -18.15 4.92
CA PHE A 144 -14.15 -17.81 3.63
C PHE A 144 -15.21 -17.30 2.62
N GLN A 145 -16.41 -17.91 2.61
CA GLN A 145 -17.52 -17.44 1.78
C GLN A 145 -18.00 -16.06 2.21
N ILE A 146 -18.09 -15.81 3.51
CA ILE A 146 -18.48 -14.50 4.03
C ILE A 146 -17.47 -13.43 3.62
N ILE A 147 -16.17 -13.69 3.77
CA ILE A 147 -15.11 -12.75 3.35
C ILE A 147 -15.21 -12.45 1.85
N THR A 148 -15.27 -13.49 1.01
CA THR A 148 -15.14 -13.34 -0.44
C THR A 148 -16.44 -12.94 -1.14
N LYS A 149 -17.60 -13.37 -0.63
CA LYS A 149 -18.90 -13.14 -1.27
C LYS A 149 -19.77 -12.06 -0.62
N VAL A 150 -19.40 -11.66 0.61
CA VAL A 150 -20.16 -10.64 1.36
C VAL A 150 -19.28 -9.45 1.68
N MET A 151 -18.25 -9.62 2.51
CA MET A 151 -17.47 -8.50 3.03
C MET A 151 -16.70 -7.75 1.94
N ILE A 152 -15.94 -8.45 1.10
CA ILE A 152 -15.15 -7.81 0.04
C ILE A 152 -16.07 -7.13 -0.99
N PRO A 153 -17.09 -7.79 -1.58
CA PRO A 153 -17.97 -7.14 -2.54
C PRO A 153 -18.73 -5.93 -1.98
N GLU A 154 -19.23 -6.02 -0.75
CA GLU A 154 -19.94 -4.93 -0.09
C GLU A 154 -19.03 -3.73 0.20
N SER A 155 -17.76 -3.97 0.48
CA SER A 155 -16.78 -2.92 0.74
C SER A 155 -16.10 -2.33 -0.52
N VAL A 156 -16.39 -2.85 -1.73
CA VAL A 156 -15.77 -2.38 -2.99
C VAL A 156 -15.83 -0.86 -3.17
N PRO A 157 -16.95 -0.14 -2.94
CA PRO A 157 -16.99 1.31 -3.10
C PRO A 157 -15.98 2.02 -2.19
N SER A 158 -15.89 1.60 -0.93
CA SER A 158 -14.94 2.14 0.05
C SER A 158 -13.49 1.76 -0.30
N LEU A 159 -13.26 0.52 -0.77
CA LEU A 159 -11.94 0.06 -1.22
C LEU A 159 -11.44 0.85 -2.44
N ILE A 160 -12.29 1.18 -3.41
CA ILE A 160 -11.93 2.02 -4.56
C ILE A 160 -11.55 3.43 -4.10
N SER A 161 -12.32 4.02 -3.19
CA SER A 161 -12.00 5.33 -2.61
C SER A 161 -10.64 5.29 -1.89
N ASN A 162 -10.40 4.26 -1.10
CA ASN A 162 -9.13 4.06 -0.40
C ASN A 162 -7.95 3.75 -1.34
N ALA A 163 -8.19 3.11 -2.50
CA ALA A 163 -7.17 2.94 -3.53
C ALA A 163 -6.75 4.28 -4.12
N ALA A 164 -7.69 5.19 -4.38
CA ALA A 164 -7.38 6.54 -4.84
C ALA A 164 -6.54 7.31 -3.81
N ILE A 165 -6.86 7.20 -2.52
CA ILE A 165 -6.06 7.79 -1.44
C ILE A 165 -4.64 7.19 -1.42
N ALA A 166 -4.50 5.88 -1.54
CA ALA A 166 -3.20 5.21 -1.51
C ALA A 166 -2.28 5.59 -2.68
N ILE A 167 -2.85 5.91 -3.86
CA ILE A 167 -2.07 6.36 -5.03
C ILE A 167 -1.57 7.79 -4.84
N THR A 168 -2.31 8.62 -4.11
CA THR A 168 -2.01 10.05 -3.94
C THR A 168 -1.13 10.35 -2.72
N THR A 169 -0.88 9.38 -1.87
CA THR A 169 -0.04 9.50 -0.67
C THR A 169 1.38 9.02 -0.91
#